data_66adf0e0aaf042aecfe4c76b623928ee
#
_entry.id   66adf0e0aaf042aecfe4c76b623928ee
#
_cell.length_a   1.000
_cell.length_b   1.000
_cell.length_c   1.000
_cell.angle_alpha   90.00
_cell.angle_beta   90.00
_cell.angle_gamma   90.00
#
_symmetry.space_group_name_H-M   'P 1'
#
loop_
_entity.id
_entity.type
_entity.pdbx_description
1 polymer ?
#
loop_
_entity_poly.entity_id
_entity_poly.type
_entity_poly.pdbx_seq_one_letter_code
_entity_poly.pdbx_strand_id
1 'polypeptide(L)'
;NMLSDDDHAICLKQESARLLAEVQKVYTRIANDKAYSSWNKGNGMFKGRVRDTYNAWLVYRNNYCSLLEFAAQGKGVSNAFVREQCLMQLTEEQLEDVNKIISAYHNDPD
;
A
#
# COMPACT_ATOMS: atom_id res chain seq x y z
N ASN A 1 22.67 -20.62 -7.65
CA ASN A 1 23.06 -19.37 -7.02
C ASN A 1 22.05 -18.94 -6.00
N MET A 2 22.46 -19.01 -4.74
CA MET A 2 21.59 -18.52 -3.67
C MET A 2 21.88 -17.06 -3.43
N LEU A 3 20.84 -16.25 -3.50
CA LEU A 3 20.96 -14.84 -3.18
C LEU A 3 21.12 -14.68 -1.67
N SER A 4 21.92 -13.71 -1.25
CA SER A 4 22.02 -13.37 0.16
C SER A 4 20.72 -12.69 0.62
N ASP A 5 20.53 -12.55 1.93
CA ASP A 5 19.39 -11.81 2.47
C ASP A 5 19.39 -10.37 1.97
N ASP A 6 20.57 -9.77 1.82
CA ASP A 6 20.67 -8.41 1.32
C ASP A 6 20.26 -8.31 -0.14
N ASP A 7 20.61 -9.30 -0.95
CA ASP A 7 20.18 -9.37 -2.35
C ASP A 7 18.67 -9.50 -2.43
N HIS A 8 18.09 -10.36 -1.58
CA HIS A 8 16.64 -10.52 -1.51
C HIS A 8 15.98 -9.22 -1.08
N ALA A 9 16.59 -8.49 -0.13
CA ALA A 9 16.03 -7.22 0.34
C ALA A 9 15.98 -6.19 -0.79
N ILE A 10 16.99 -6.16 -1.67
CA ILE A 10 17.01 -5.26 -2.81
C ILE A 10 15.85 -5.58 -3.76
N CYS A 11 15.67 -6.87 -4.07
CA CYS A 11 14.58 -7.28 -4.94
C CYS A 11 13.21 -6.96 -4.34
N LEU A 12 13.05 -7.20 -3.04
CA LEU A 12 11.79 -6.90 -2.35
C LEU A 12 11.52 -5.40 -2.33
N LYS A 13 12.56 -4.60 -2.16
CA LYS A 13 12.42 -3.14 -2.17
C LYS A 13 11.92 -2.65 -3.52
N GLN A 14 12.47 -3.20 -4.60
CA GLN A 14 12.05 -2.84 -5.95
C GLN A 14 10.60 -3.24 -6.20
N GLU A 15 10.22 -4.44 -5.79
CA GLU A 15 8.85 -4.91 -5.95
C GLU A 15 7.89 -4.11 -5.09
N SER A 16 8.27 -3.78 -3.87
CA SER A 16 7.47 -2.95 -2.98
C SER A 16 7.23 -1.57 -3.59
N ALA A 17 8.26 -0.98 -4.19
CA ALA A 17 8.11 0.33 -4.84
C ALA A 17 7.16 0.25 -6.04
N ARG A 18 7.24 -0.82 -6.82
CA ARG A 18 6.34 -1.04 -7.95
C ARG A 18 4.89 -1.18 -7.48
N LEU A 19 4.69 -1.98 -6.43
CA LEU A 19 3.36 -2.17 -5.87
C LEU A 19 2.80 -0.89 -5.26
N LEU A 20 3.65 -0.11 -4.60
CA LEU A 20 3.21 1.16 -4.03
C LEU A 20 2.75 2.12 -5.11
N ALA A 21 3.44 2.17 -6.24
CA ALA A 21 3.01 2.99 -7.37
C ALA A 21 1.63 2.54 -7.86
N GLU A 22 1.38 1.23 -7.90
CA GLU A 22 0.05 0.72 -8.28
C GLU A 22 -1.02 1.10 -7.26
N VAL A 23 -0.70 1.02 -5.96
CA VAL A 23 -1.63 1.45 -4.91
C VAL A 23 -1.97 2.94 -5.10
N GLN A 24 -0.96 3.77 -5.35
CA GLN A 24 -1.17 5.19 -5.57
C GLN A 24 -2.08 5.46 -6.76
N LYS A 25 -1.91 4.71 -7.84
CA LYS A 25 -2.77 4.84 -9.02
C LYS A 25 -4.21 4.53 -8.70
N VAL A 26 -4.46 3.48 -7.91
CA VAL A 26 -5.83 3.11 -7.55
C VAL A 26 -6.46 4.18 -6.66
N TYR A 27 -5.74 4.68 -5.66
CA TYR A 27 -6.26 5.76 -4.83
C TYR A 27 -6.56 7.02 -5.65
N THR A 28 -5.70 7.37 -6.59
CA THR A 28 -5.92 8.52 -7.46
C THR A 28 -7.16 8.29 -8.33
N ARG A 29 -7.32 7.09 -8.86
CA ARG A 29 -8.49 6.74 -9.66
C ARG A 29 -9.78 6.88 -8.84
N ILE A 30 -9.78 6.38 -7.62
CA ILE A 30 -10.95 6.48 -6.74
C ILE A 30 -11.24 7.94 -6.43
N ALA A 31 -10.21 8.72 -6.11
CA ALA A 31 -10.39 10.13 -5.76
C ALA A 31 -10.97 10.94 -6.91
N ASN A 32 -10.66 10.58 -8.15
CA ASN A 32 -11.10 11.32 -9.32
C ASN A 32 -12.35 10.72 -9.97
N ASP A 33 -12.90 9.66 -9.39
CA ASP A 33 -14.03 8.98 -9.98
C ASP A 33 -15.32 9.72 -9.64
N LYS A 34 -16.02 10.13 -10.67
CA LYS A 34 -17.26 10.89 -10.52
C LYS A 34 -18.37 10.08 -9.86
N ALA A 35 -18.33 8.76 -10.01
CA ALA A 35 -19.34 7.89 -9.40
C ALA A 35 -19.29 7.96 -7.88
N TYR A 36 -18.09 8.16 -7.29
CA TYR A 36 -17.94 8.25 -5.85
C TYR A 36 -18.08 9.67 -5.32
N SER A 37 -17.74 10.66 -6.11
CA SER A 37 -17.64 12.04 -5.63
C SER A 37 -18.85 12.88 -5.98
N SER A 38 -19.76 12.39 -6.83
CA SER A 38 -20.86 13.19 -7.34
C SER A 38 -21.79 13.70 -6.24
N TRP A 39 -22.02 12.91 -5.22
CA TRP A 39 -22.94 13.31 -4.15
C TRP A 39 -22.28 14.23 -3.11
N ASN A 40 -20.99 14.48 -3.23
CA ASN A 40 -20.31 15.50 -2.43
C ASN A 40 -20.45 16.90 -3.01
N LYS A 41 -21.01 17.01 -4.19
CA LYS A 41 -21.30 18.28 -4.85
C LYS A 41 -20.06 19.16 -5.02
N GLY A 42 -18.90 18.53 -5.24
CA GLY A 42 -17.70 19.26 -5.58
C GLY A 42 -17.01 19.97 -4.43
N ASN A 43 -17.39 19.70 -3.18
CA ASN A 43 -16.74 20.37 -2.05
C ASN A 43 -15.38 19.75 -1.67
N GLY A 44 -14.92 18.74 -2.40
CA GLY A 44 -13.63 18.14 -2.17
C GLY A 44 -13.56 17.19 -0.98
N MET A 45 -14.64 16.98 -0.28
CA MET A 45 -14.66 16.15 0.93
C MET A 45 -14.24 14.72 0.63
N PHE A 46 -14.73 14.15 -0.48
CA PHE A 46 -14.41 12.78 -0.83
C PHE A 46 -12.92 12.64 -1.16
N LYS A 47 -12.37 13.57 -1.95
CA LYS A 47 -10.94 13.53 -2.29
C LYS A 47 -10.08 13.67 -1.04
N GLY A 48 -10.48 14.53 -0.09
CA GLY A 48 -9.77 14.68 1.17
C GLY A 48 -9.78 13.39 1.98
N ARG A 49 -10.92 12.71 2.01
CA ARG A 49 -11.03 11.44 2.73
C ARG A 49 -10.16 10.37 2.10
N VAL A 50 -10.12 10.30 0.77
CA VAL A 50 -9.26 9.35 0.06
C VAL A 50 -7.79 9.62 0.38
N ARG A 51 -7.38 10.89 0.32
CA ARG A 51 -6.01 11.30 0.64
C ARG A 51 -5.65 10.93 2.08
N ASP A 52 -6.52 11.24 3.02
CA ASP A 52 -6.26 10.98 4.44
C ASP A 52 -6.17 9.48 4.71
N THR A 53 -7.00 8.70 4.04
CA THR A 53 -6.98 7.24 4.19
C THR A 53 -5.66 6.67 3.67
N TYR A 54 -5.22 7.12 2.50
CA TYR A 54 -3.94 6.66 1.96
C TYR A 54 -2.79 7.03 2.89
N ASN A 55 -2.77 8.28 3.37
CA ASN A 55 -1.69 8.75 4.24
C ASN A 55 -1.67 7.97 5.56
N ALA A 56 -2.83 7.70 6.14
CA ALA A 56 -2.92 6.93 7.38
C ALA A 56 -2.40 5.50 7.18
N TRP A 57 -2.77 4.89 6.05
CA TRP A 57 -2.26 3.56 5.73
C TRP A 57 -0.75 3.56 5.56
N LEU A 58 -0.21 4.58 4.88
CA LEU A 58 1.23 4.65 4.63
C LEU A 58 2.00 4.78 5.95
N VAL A 59 1.51 5.60 6.87
CA VAL A 59 2.11 5.74 8.19
C VAL A 59 2.05 4.42 8.96
N TYR A 60 0.90 3.77 8.94
CA TYR A 60 0.73 2.47 9.59
C TYR A 60 1.72 1.44 9.02
N ARG A 61 1.79 1.33 7.68
CA ARG A 61 2.67 0.38 7.03
C ARG A 61 4.12 0.60 7.47
N ASN A 62 4.58 1.84 7.41
CA ASN A 62 5.96 2.16 7.73
C ASN A 62 6.28 1.89 9.20
N ASN A 63 5.37 2.26 10.09
CA ASN A 63 5.55 2.05 11.51
C ASN A 63 5.50 0.58 11.88
N TYR A 64 4.55 -0.16 11.32
CA TYR A 64 4.42 -1.58 11.61
C TYR A 64 5.66 -2.34 11.15
N CYS A 65 6.16 -2.05 9.97
CA CYS A 65 7.34 -2.75 9.46
C CYS A 65 8.61 -2.36 10.21
N SER A 66 8.71 -1.13 10.69
CA SER A 66 9.81 -0.73 11.59
C SER A 66 9.75 -1.48 12.91
N LEU A 67 8.55 -1.65 13.45
CA LEU A 67 8.38 -2.42 14.69
C LEU A 67 8.78 -3.86 14.49
N LEU A 68 8.40 -4.46 13.37
CA LEU A 68 8.73 -5.84 13.07
C LEU A 68 10.24 -6.02 12.90
N GLU A 69 10.88 -5.09 12.22
CA GLU A 69 12.33 -5.09 12.07
C GLU A 69 13.02 -5.05 13.43
N PHE A 70 12.54 -4.17 14.30
CA PHE A 70 13.08 -4.05 15.65
C PHE A 70 12.89 -5.35 16.44
N ALA A 71 11.72 -5.94 16.35
CA ALA A 71 11.40 -7.18 17.08
C ALA A 71 12.24 -8.36 16.58
N ALA A 72 12.67 -8.34 15.32
CA ALA A 72 13.48 -9.40 14.75
C ALA A 72 14.98 -9.21 15.01
N GLN A 73 15.38 -8.10 15.63
CA GLN A 73 16.76 -7.77 15.84
C GLN A 73 17.45 -8.85 16.70
N GLY A 74 18.60 -9.33 16.24
CA GLY A 74 19.34 -10.35 16.97
C GLY A 74 18.82 -11.76 16.79
N LYS A 75 17.85 -12.00 15.89
CA LYS A 75 17.25 -13.31 15.71
C LYS A 75 17.86 -14.08 14.52
N GLY A 76 18.98 -13.64 13.99
CA GLY A 76 19.68 -14.36 12.93
C GLY A 76 19.17 -14.08 11.53
N VAL A 77 18.29 -13.08 11.36
CA VAL A 77 17.77 -12.67 10.05
C VAL A 77 18.24 -11.26 9.77
N SER A 78 18.45 -10.95 8.50
CA SER A 78 18.80 -9.60 8.09
C SER A 78 17.66 -8.65 8.42
N ASN A 79 17.96 -7.53 9.10
CA ASN A 79 16.95 -6.51 9.40
C ASN A 79 16.37 -5.92 8.13
N ALA A 80 17.22 -5.70 7.13
CA ALA A 80 16.76 -5.17 5.85
C ALA A 80 15.78 -6.12 5.17
N PHE A 81 16.08 -7.43 5.22
CA PHE A 81 15.18 -8.43 4.64
C PHE A 81 13.82 -8.41 5.33
N VAL A 82 13.81 -8.41 6.66
CA VAL A 82 12.56 -8.40 7.45
C VAL A 82 11.72 -7.18 7.10
N ARG A 83 12.35 -6.00 7.08
CA ARG A 83 11.65 -4.77 6.80
C ARG A 83 11.08 -4.75 5.39
N GLU A 84 11.90 -5.09 4.38
CA GLU A 84 11.46 -5.01 2.99
C GLU A 84 10.40 -6.05 2.67
N GLN A 85 10.50 -7.23 3.25
CA GLN A 85 9.46 -8.24 3.09
C GLN A 85 8.14 -7.77 3.67
N CYS A 86 8.17 -7.15 4.85
CA CYS A 86 6.99 -6.58 5.48
C CYS A 86 6.36 -5.50 4.61
N LEU A 87 7.18 -4.56 4.13
CA LEU A 87 6.68 -3.46 3.28
C LEU A 87 6.03 -4.01 2.02
N MET A 88 6.64 -4.99 1.39
CA MET A 88 6.10 -5.60 0.18
C MET A 88 4.77 -6.28 0.44
N GLN A 89 4.69 -7.09 1.51
CA GLN A 89 3.47 -7.82 1.82
C GLN A 89 2.31 -6.90 2.16
N LEU A 90 2.55 -5.88 2.99
CA LEU A 90 1.47 -4.95 3.34
C LEU A 90 1.02 -4.12 2.13
N THR A 91 1.94 -3.80 1.24
CA THR A 91 1.59 -3.06 0.03
C THR A 91 0.75 -3.92 -0.91
N GLU A 92 1.11 -5.20 -1.04
CA GLU A 92 0.34 -6.14 -1.85
C GLU A 92 -1.08 -6.31 -1.32
N GLU A 93 -1.21 -6.47 0.00
CA GLU A 93 -2.52 -6.58 0.64
C GLU A 93 -3.35 -5.32 0.43
N GLN A 94 -2.72 -4.15 0.53
CA GLN A 94 -3.42 -2.90 0.32
C GLN A 94 -3.92 -2.78 -1.12
N LEU A 95 -3.11 -3.19 -2.08
CA LEU A 95 -3.52 -3.16 -3.48
C LEU A 95 -4.76 -4.01 -3.70
N GLU A 96 -4.81 -5.20 -3.10
CA GLU A 96 -5.99 -6.05 -3.17
C GLU A 96 -7.20 -5.37 -2.55
N ASP A 97 -7.02 -4.76 -1.38
CA ASP A 97 -8.12 -4.12 -0.65
C ASP A 97 -8.70 -2.94 -1.42
N VAL A 98 -7.84 -2.07 -1.96
CA VAL A 98 -8.36 -0.90 -2.68
C VAL A 98 -8.99 -1.29 -4.01
N ASN A 99 -8.51 -2.35 -4.64
CA ASN A 99 -9.16 -2.86 -5.86
C ASN A 99 -10.56 -3.40 -5.57
N LYS A 100 -10.78 -3.92 -4.37
CA LYS A 100 -12.12 -4.38 -3.97
C LYS A 100 -13.11 -3.23 -3.90
N ILE A 101 -12.66 -2.04 -3.54
CA ILE A 101 -13.54 -0.86 -3.52
C ILE A 101 -14.07 -0.62 -4.93
N ILE A 102 -13.20 -0.65 -5.92
CA ILE A 102 -13.60 -0.45 -7.31
C ILE A 102 -14.57 -1.54 -7.75
N SER A 103 -14.24 -2.81 -7.48
CA SER A 103 -15.07 -3.93 -7.89
C SER A 103 -16.45 -3.93 -7.25
N ALA A 104 -16.50 -3.55 -5.96
CA ALA A 104 -17.75 -3.68 -5.19
C ALA A 104 -18.67 -2.48 -5.37
N TYR A 105 -18.11 -1.28 -5.60
CA TYR A 105 -18.90 -0.05 -5.50
C TYR A 105 -18.85 0.81 -6.75
N HIS A 106 -17.97 0.51 -7.68
CA HIS A 106 -17.90 1.25 -8.94
C HIS A 106 -18.52 0.48 -10.09
N ASN A 107 -18.87 -0.78 -9.92
CA ASN A 107 -19.46 -1.53 -10.99
C ASN A 107 -20.81 -0.98 -11.34
N ASP A 108 -20.88 -0.38 -12.51
CA ASP A 108 -22.17 0.01 -13.03
C ASP A 108 -22.97 -1.23 -13.37
N PRO A 109 -24.18 -1.30 -12.85
CA PRO A 109 -25.02 -2.43 -13.24
C PRO A 109 -25.45 -2.18 -14.65
N ASP A 110 -24.96 -2.09 -15.53
CA ASP A 110 -25.37 -1.87 -16.93
C ASP A 110 -26.85 -1.72 -17.13
#